data_b7f1f57202f618a2993455134b9af4a0
#
_entry.id   b7f1f57202f618a2993455134b9af4a0
#
_cell.length_a   1.000
_cell.length_b   1.000
_cell.length_c   1.000
_cell.angle_alpha   90.00
_cell.angle_beta   90.00
_cell.angle_gamma   90.00
#
_symmetry.space_group_name_H-M   'P 1'
#
loop_
_entity.id
_entity.type
_entity.pdbx_description
1 polymer ?
#
loop_
_entity_poly.entity_id
_entity_poly.type
_entity_poly.pdbx_seq_one_letter_code
_entity_poly.pdbx_strand_id
1 'polypeptide(L)'
;MKYDVVIIGGGITGTGIAHELAKYQLKTILLESGTDVAFSATKQNGGVIHPGYDPHPGTLKAKLNPPGARMYPRLSKELGFKILHTGTLVVAYSDQDLKKVDELMDNARINGVEKVERLDFEQLHNREPHISDKALGALLANTTVMVDPFEVAIAFMENAMQNGVELGLCQKVRKIEKRAEEDFVVYTQDRQYETRFIVNAAGVHADDVAAMAGIHEYQVEGRHGNLCVLDKVLPIHTVMFPCPGPDTKGIALIPTVSGNFLIGSTATMREDKYDVTNDAHGIDELIKGAKMLLPDFDPRCIIRTFAGQRPVVLNNGNDFYIRESETVKGFIHAAGIQSPGIASSPAIAEYVRDLLANAGLDLKDKSDYNPYREPIPDFTLWNSLTPTYNFT
;
A
#
# COMPACT_ATOMS: atom_id res chain seq x y z
N MET A 1 18.33 -20.76 15.19
CA MET A 1 18.62 -20.95 13.76
C MET A 1 19.17 -19.64 13.22
N LYS A 2 20.17 -19.69 12.37
CA LYS A 2 20.76 -18.48 11.77
C LYS A 2 20.14 -18.21 10.40
N TYR A 3 19.67 -16.99 10.18
CA TYR A 3 19.10 -16.47 8.92
C TYR A 3 20.07 -15.48 8.29
N ASP A 4 19.98 -15.29 6.99
CA ASP A 4 20.64 -14.18 6.31
C ASP A 4 19.88 -12.88 6.55
N VAL A 5 18.55 -12.92 6.44
CA VAL A 5 17.68 -11.75 6.61
C VAL A 5 16.48 -12.10 7.49
N VAL A 6 16.19 -11.25 8.49
CA VAL A 6 14.92 -11.22 9.23
C VAL A 6 14.15 -9.97 8.80
N ILE A 7 12.94 -10.17 8.27
CA ILE A 7 12.00 -9.10 7.94
C ILE A 7 10.99 -8.96 9.09
N ILE A 8 10.79 -7.75 9.60
CA ILE A 8 9.87 -7.47 10.71
C ILE A 8 8.67 -6.70 10.18
N GLY A 9 7.48 -7.33 10.19
CA GLY A 9 6.21 -6.79 9.75
C GLY A 9 5.69 -7.41 8.45
N GLY A 10 4.49 -8.00 8.53
CA GLY A 10 3.79 -8.72 7.44
C GLY A 10 2.82 -7.85 6.63
N GLY A 11 3.01 -6.52 6.58
CA GLY A 11 2.29 -5.64 5.66
C GLY A 11 2.77 -5.78 4.22
N ILE A 12 2.15 -5.03 3.28
CA ILE A 12 2.49 -5.05 1.84
C ILE A 12 3.98 -4.79 1.58
N THR A 13 4.64 -3.97 2.41
CA THR A 13 6.07 -3.67 2.29
C THR A 13 6.91 -4.90 2.64
N GLY A 14 6.67 -5.51 3.81
CA GLY A 14 7.45 -6.68 4.24
C GLY A 14 7.21 -7.90 3.37
N THR A 15 5.95 -8.17 2.98
CA THR A 15 5.62 -9.29 2.09
C THR A 15 6.18 -9.10 0.68
N GLY A 16 6.17 -7.85 0.17
CA GLY A 16 6.81 -7.51 -1.11
C GLY A 16 8.33 -7.71 -1.06
N ILE A 17 8.99 -7.32 0.04
CA ILE A 17 10.42 -7.56 0.24
C ILE A 17 10.72 -9.06 0.35
N ALA A 18 9.87 -9.82 1.07
CA ALA A 18 9.99 -11.28 1.16
C ALA A 18 9.89 -11.94 -0.23
N HIS A 19 8.92 -11.51 -1.05
CA HIS A 19 8.76 -11.97 -2.43
C HIS A 19 9.99 -11.65 -3.30
N GLU A 20 10.55 -10.45 -3.18
CA GLU A 20 11.76 -10.06 -3.93
C GLU A 20 12.97 -10.89 -3.51
N LEU A 21 13.21 -11.06 -2.19
CA LEU A 21 14.34 -11.82 -1.67
C LEU A 21 14.21 -13.33 -1.92
N ALA A 22 13.00 -13.83 -2.14
CA ALA A 22 12.74 -15.23 -2.49
C ALA A 22 13.40 -15.68 -3.80
N LYS A 23 13.79 -14.74 -4.67
CA LYS A 23 14.52 -15.00 -5.92
C LYS A 23 15.95 -15.47 -5.70
N TYR A 24 16.50 -15.25 -4.50
CA TYR A 24 17.92 -15.48 -4.19
C TYR A 24 18.12 -16.65 -3.24
N GLN A 25 19.33 -17.23 -3.26
CA GLN A 25 19.76 -18.32 -2.38
C GLN A 25 20.02 -17.80 -0.96
N LEU A 26 18.94 -17.35 -0.30
CA LEU A 26 18.96 -16.77 1.04
C LEU A 26 18.08 -17.56 2.00
N LYS A 27 18.50 -17.65 3.24
CA LYS A 27 17.64 -18.09 4.33
C LYS A 27 16.96 -16.88 4.97
N THR A 28 15.73 -16.63 4.56
CA THR A 28 14.94 -15.47 4.97
C THR A 28 13.73 -15.89 5.79
N ILE A 29 13.42 -15.12 6.85
CA ILE A 29 12.17 -15.25 7.60
C ILE A 29 11.48 -13.89 7.73
N LEU A 30 10.14 -13.88 7.59
CA LEU A 30 9.30 -12.75 7.92
C LEU A 30 8.59 -13.01 9.24
N LEU A 31 8.69 -12.08 10.21
CA LEU A 31 8.05 -12.12 11.51
C LEU A 31 6.88 -11.14 11.54
N GLU A 32 5.66 -11.65 11.80
CA GLU A 32 4.44 -10.88 11.94
C GLU A 32 3.87 -11.04 13.36
N SER A 33 3.45 -9.94 13.95
CA SER A 33 2.86 -9.92 15.31
C SER A 33 1.44 -10.45 15.34
N GLY A 34 0.71 -10.34 14.24
CA GLY A 34 -0.66 -10.78 14.06
C GLY A 34 -0.77 -12.26 13.71
N THR A 35 -2.03 -12.70 13.59
CA THR A 35 -2.40 -14.07 13.23
C THR A 35 -2.35 -14.33 11.72
N ASP A 36 -2.14 -13.29 10.92
CA ASP A 36 -1.99 -13.38 9.48
C ASP A 36 -1.27 -12.12 8.95
N VAL A 37 -0.85 -12.13 7.69
CA VAL A 37 -0.29 -10.96 7.01
C VAL A 37 -1.36 -9.93 6.65
N ALA A 38 -0.95 -8.71 6.32
CA ALA A 38 -1.82 -7.61 5.88
C ALA A 38 -2.84 -7.07 6.90
N PHE A 39 -2.74 -7.38 8.18
CA PHE A 39 -3.76 -7.05 9.20
C PHE A 39 -3.83 -5.57 9.62
N SER A 40 -2.84 -4.74 9.26
CA SER A 40 -2.78 -3.31 9.59
C SER A 40 -3.16 -2.42 8.40
N ALA A 41 -2.40 -1.35 8.17
CA ALA A 41 -2.61 -0.35 7.13
C ALA A 41 -2.83 -0.95 5.72
N THR A 42 -2.30 -2.14 5.46
CA THR A 42 -2.43 -2.82 4.17
C THR A 42 -3.88 -3.13 3.81
N LYS A 43 -4.69 -3.63 4.74
CA LYS A 43 -6.12 -3.89 4.48
C LYS A 43 -7.02 -2.66 4.70
N GLN A 44 -6.47 -1.59 5.25
CA GLN A 44 -7.21 -0.40 5.67
C GLN A 44 -7.00 0.77 4.71
N ASN A 45 -7.11 0.51 3.40
CA ASN A 45 -6.94 1.51 2.35
C ASN A 45 -7.80 1.19 1.12
N GLY A 46 -7.78 2.10 0.12
CA GLY A 46 -8.63 2.01 -1.06
C GLY A 46 -8.12 1.11 -2.19
N GLY A 47 -6.93 0.53 -2.11
CA GLY A 47 -6.39 -0.35 -3.15
C GLY A 47 -6.05 0.34 -4.47
N VAL A 48 -5.84 1.65 -4.49
CA VAL A 48 -5.53 2.42 -5.70
C VAL A 48 -4.05 2.31 -6.04
N ILE A 49 -3.75 1.79 -7.21
CA ILE A 49 -2.40 1.79 -7.77
C ILE A 49 -2.21 3.06 -8.58
N HIS A 50 -1.83 4.13 -7.87
CA HIS A 50 -1.53 5.43 -8.46
C HIS A 50 -0.30 5.34 -9.37
N PRO A 51 -0.32 5.91 -10.59
CA PRO A 51 0.80 5.81 -11.51
C PRO A 51 1.98 6.75 -11.18
N GLY A 52 1.81 7.74 -10.30
CA GLY A 52 2.91 8.60 -9.83
C GLY A 52 2.84 10.08 -10.23
N TYR A 53 1.65 10.60 -10.57
CA TYR A 53 1.46 12.01 -10.91
C TYR A 53 1.51 12.96 -9.70
N ASP A 54 1.21 12.48 -8.49
CA ASP A 54 1.07 13.27 -7.28
C ASP A 54 2.40 13.51 -6.51
N PRO A 55 3.33 12.55 -6.39
CA PRO A 55 4.56 12.77 -5.64
C PRO A 55 5.43 13.88 -6.25
N HIS A 56 5.98 14.73 -5.37
CA HIS A 56 6.91 15.78 -5.80
C HIS A 56 8.18 15.20 -6.41
N PRO A 57 8.62 15.68 -7.57
CA PRO A 57 9.87 15.24 -8.19
C PRO A 57 11.06 15.34 -7.21
N GLY A 58 11.97 14.35 -7.27
CA GLY A 58 13.15 14.26 -6.40
C GLY A 58 12.93 13.52 -5.08
N THR A 59 11.69 13.17 -4.72
CA THR A 59 11.37 12.35 -3.54
C THR A 59 11.51 10.85 -3.82
N LEU A 60 11.67 10.02 -2.77
CA LEU A 60 11.62 8.56 -2.92
C LEU A 60 10.25 8.10 -3.43
N LYS A 61 9.16 8.75 -3.03
CA LYS A 61 7.83 8.50 -3.57
C LYS A 61 7.80 8.67 -5.09
N ALA A 62 8.36 9.76 -5.62
CA ALA A 62 8.44 10.01 -7.06
C ALA A 62 9.34 9.00 -7.79
N LYS A 63 10.44 8.59 -7.15
CA LYS A 63 11.38 7.60 -7.69
C LYS A 63 10.77 6.20 -7.77
N LEU A 64 9.99 5.79 -6.76
CA LEU A 64 9.56 4.39 -6.59
C LEU A 64 8.12 4.12 -7.05
N ASN A 65 7.25 5.14 -7.08
CA ASN A 65 5.85 4.93 -7.44
C ASN A 65 5.66 4.58 -8.94
N PRO A 66 6.17 5.34 -9.92
CA PRO A 66 5.94 4.99 -11.32
C PRO A 66 6.46 3.60 -11.70
N PRO A 67 7.70 3.20 -11.36
CA PRO A 67 8.16 1.85 -11.69
C PRO A 67 7.36 0.77 -10.95
N GLY A 68 7.04 0.96 -9.66
CA GLY A 68 6.23 0.01 -8.89
C GLY A 68 4.85 -0.20 -9.51
N ALA A 69 4.15 0.88 -9.86
CA ALA A 69 2.82 0.81 -10.48
C ALA A 69 2.85 0.05 -11.82
N ARG A 70 3.90 0.24 -12.64
CA ARG A 70 4.06 -0.48 -13.92
C ARG A 70 4.27 -1.99 -13.76
N MET A 71 4.69 -2.47 -12.60
CA MET A 71 4.90 -3.90 -12.35
C MET A 71 3.59 -4.66 -12.11
N TYR A 72 2.52 -4.01 -11.66
CA TYR A 72 1.26 -4.65 -11.26
C TYR A 72 0.60 -5.51 -12.34
N PRO A 73 0.51 -5.10 -13.62
CA PRO A 73 -0.09 -5.96 -14.65
C PRO A 73 0.65 -7.28 -14.87
N ARG A 74 1.98 -7.29 -14.72
CA ARG A 74 2.79 -8.51 -14.76
C ARG A 74 2.59 -9.34 -13.50
N LEU A 75 2.71 -8.73 -12.33
CA LEU A 75 2.55 -9.40 -11.04
C LEU A 75 1.16 -10.01 -10.87
N SER A 76 0.10 -9.35 -11.37
CA SER A 76 -1.25 -9.91 -11.37
C SER A 76 -1.33 -11.22 -12.15
N LYS A 77 -0.64 -11.32 -13.30
CA LYS A 77 -0.59 -12.56 -14.10
C LYS A 77 0.24 -13.66 -13.43
N GLU A 78 1.36 -13.28 -12.83
CA GLU A 78 2.26 -14.23 -12.16
C GLU A 78 1.66 -14.75 -10.85
N LEU A 79 0.99 -13.89 -10.09
CA LEU A 79 0.53 -14.20 -8.73
C LEU A 79 -0.99 -14.44 -8.62
N GLY A 80 -1.74 -14.27 -9.72
CA GLY A 80 -3.17 -14.63 -9.78
C GLY A 80 -4.12 -13.70 -9.02
N PHE A 81 -3.70 -12.51 -8.58
CA PHE A 81 -4.61 -11.55 -7.98
C PHE A 81 -5.32 -10.69 -9.05
N LYS A 82 -6.52 -10.22 -8.73
CA LYS A 82 -7.34 -9.43 -9.67
C LYS A 82 -6.87 -7.98 -9.76
N ILE A 83 -6.95 -7.42 -10.98
CA ILE A 83 -6.82 -5.97 -11.21
C ILE A 83 -8.03 -5.46 -11.98
N LEU A 84 -8.44 -4.22 -11.69
CA LEU A 84 -9.51 -3.52 -12.39
C LEU A 84 -8.94 -2.22 -12.96
N HIS A 85 -9.06 -2.05 -14.29
CA HIS A 85 -8.62 -0.82 -14.96
C HIS A 85 -9.69 0.25 -14.87
N THR A 86 -9.44 1.32 -14.11
CA THR A 86 -10.41 2.39 -13.87
C THR A 86 -9.95 3.75 -14.39
N GLY A 87 -8.64 3.99 -14.42
CA GLY A 87 -8.13 5.35 -14.45
C GLY A 87 -8.39 6.08 -13.14
N THR A 88 -7.87 7.30 -13.02
CA THR A 88 -8.14 8.23 -11.91
C THR A 88 -8.41 9.61 -12.45
N LEU A 89 -9.43 10.26 -11.93
CA LEU A 89 -9.74 11.67 -12.12
C LEU A 89 -9.32 12.46 -10.88
N VAL A 90 -8.56 13.55 -11.07
CA VAL A 90 -8.35 14.60 -10.06
C VAL A 90 -9.17 15.81 -10.49
N VAL A 91 -10.28 16.04 -9.80
CA VAL A 91 -11.35 16.95 -10.23
C VAL A 91 -11.14 18.35 -9.68
N ALA A 92 -11.20 19.35 -10.54
CA ALA A 92 -11.09 20.78 -10.22
C ALA A 92 -12.46 21.42 -10.05
N TYR A 93 -12.62 22.22 -8.99
CA TYR A 93 -13.86 22.97 -8.67
C TYR A 93 -13.64 24.49 -8.65
N SER A 94 -12.42 24.94 -8.87
CA SER A 94 -12.04 26.36 -8.90
C SER A 94 -10.90 26.59 -9.89
N ASP A 95 -10.65 27.88 -10.23
CA ASP A 95 -9.48 28.28 -11.04
C ASP A 95 -8.16 27.91 -10.34
N GLN A 96 -8.15 27.90 -9.00
CA GLN A 96 -6.98 27.46 -8.23
C GLN A 96 -6.76 25.95 -8.40
N ASP A 97 -7.82 25.15 -8.41
CA ASP A 97 -7.73 23.73 -8.67
C ASP A 97 -7.27 23.42 -10.09
N LEU A 98 -7.71 24.21 -11.09
CA LEU A 98 -7.21 24.06 -12.46
C LEU A 98 -5.70 24.30 -12.57
N LYS A 99 -5.15 25.29 -11.83
CA LYS A 99 -3.71 25.48 -11.71
C LYS A 99 -3.03 24.28 -11.03
N LYS A 100 -3.68 23.70 -10.01
CA LYS A 100 -3.17 22.51 -9.34
C LYS A 100 -3.18 21.28 -10.26
N VAL A 101 -4.17 21.15 -11.13
CA VAL A 101 -4.19 20.13 -12.20
C VAL A 101 -2.98 20.30 -13.12
N ASP A 102 -2.66 21.53 -13.53
CA ASP A 102 -1.49 21.82 -14.38
C ASP A 102 -0.16 21.46 -13.66
N GLU A 103 -0.03 21.77 -12.37
CA GLU A 103 1.13 21.34 -11.54
C GLU A 103 1.26 19.81 -11.50
N LEU A 104 0.15 19.09 -11.31
CA LEU A 104 0.15 17.63 -11.28
C LEU A 104 0.50 17.03 -12.66
N MET A 105 0.09 17.68 -13.75
CA MET A 105 0.51 17.31 -15.11
C MET A 105 2.02 17.45 -15.29
N ASP A 106 2.61 18.53 -14.78
CA ASP A 106 4.05 18.73 -14.81
C ASP A 106 4.80 17.71 -13.97
N ASN A 107 4.31 17.42 -12.75
CA ASN A 107 4.87 16.36 -11.92
C ASN A 107 4.81 15.00 -12.63
N ALA A 108 3.68 14.68 -13.27
CA ALA A 108 3.53 13.44 -14.03
C ALA A 108 4.58 13.32 -15.14
N ARG A 109 4.80 14.40 -15.90
CA ARG A 109 5.80 14.46 -16.96
C ARG A 109 7.22 14.25 -16.43
N ILE A 110 7.59 14.93 -15.33
CA ILE A 110 8.93 14.85 -14.71
C ILE A 110 9.15 13.44 -14.13
N ASN A 111 8.13 12.86 -13.50
CA ASN A 111 8.18 11.52 -12.90
C ASN A 111 8.08 10.37 -13.94
N GLY A 112 7.91 10.69 -15.22
CA GLY A 112 7.82 9.68 -16.30
C GLY A 112 6.53 8.87 -16.26
N VAL A 113 5.40 9.49 -15.88
CA VAL A 113 4.07 8.89 -15.90
C VAL A 113 3.45 9.06 -17.27
N GLU A 114 3.04 7.94 -17.88
CA GLU A 114 2.44 7.91 -19.20
C GLU A 114 0.92 8.05 -19.16
N LYS A 115 0.30 8.47 -20.29
CA LYS A 115 -1.14 8.53 -20.50
C LYS A 115 -1.88 9.34 -19.43
N VAL A 116 -1.34 10.51 -19.12
CA VAL A 116 -1.98 11.54 -18.29
C VAL A 116 -2.49 12.63 -19.19
N GLU A 117 -3.76 12.99 -19.05
CA GLU A 117 -4.49 13.92 -19.90
C GLU A 117 -5.19 14.97 -19.06
N ARG A 118 -5.31 16.19 -19.59
CA ARG A 118 -6.16 17.23 -19.02
C ARG A 118 -7.52 17.17 -19.70
N LEU A 119 -8.57 17.02 -18.92
CA LEU A 119 -9.96 17.06 -19.39
C LEU A 119 -10.56 18.44 -19.11
N ASP A 120 -11.24 18.99 -20.09
CA ASP A 120 -12.11 20.13 -19.92
C ASP A 120 -13.47 19.73 -19.35
N PHE A 121 -14.38 20.71 -19.18
CA PHE A 121 -15.72 20.48 -18.64
C PHE A 121 -16.51 19.42 -19.44
N GLU A 122 -16.55 19.57 -20.78
CA GLU A 122 -17.34 18.70 -21.65
C GLU A 122 -16.79 17.27 -21.66
N GLN A 123 -15.47 17.11 -21.77
CA GLN A 123 -14.80 15.82 -21.75
C GLN A 123 -15.00 15.09 -20.40
N LEU A 124 -14.92 15.83 -19.29
CA LEU A 124 -15.15 15.28 -17.95
C LEU A 124 -16.57 14.76 -17.78
N HIS A 125 -17.59 15.57 -18.14
CA HIS A 125 -19.00 15.21 -18.00
C HIS A 125 -19.44 14.11 -18.98
N ASN A 126 -18.83 14.03 -20.16
CA ASN A 126 -19.03 12.90 -21.07
C ASN A 126 -18.46 11.59 -20.50
N ARG A 127 -17.36 11.64 -19.75
CA ARG A 127 -16.76 10.46 -19.13
C ARG A 127 -17.49 10.01 -17.87
N GLU A 128 -17.88 10.92 -17.00
CA GLU A 128 -18.60 10.68 -15.74
C GLU A 128 -19.87 11.56 -15.69
N PRO A 129 -20.95 11.13 -16.33
CA PRO A 129 -22.16 11.96 -16.49
C PRO A 129 -22.85 12.34 -15.18
N HIS A 130 -22.58 11.64 -14.09
CA HIS A 130 -23.17 11.88 -12.78
C HIS A 130 -22.28 12.72 -11.84
N ILE A 131 -21.11 13.16 -12.32
CA ILE A 131 -20.26 14.06 -11.55
C ILE A 131 -20.96 15.40 -11.31
N SER A 132 -20.60 16.08 -10.25
CA SER A 132 -21.15 17.39 -9.92
C SER A 132 -21.00 18.41 -11.07
N ASP A 133 -22.06 19.09 -11.43
CA ASP A 133 -22.08 20.18 -12.43
C ASP A 133 -21.15 21.35 -12.08
N LYS A 134 -20.63 21.39 -10.83
CA LYS A 134 -19.64 22.37 -10.39
C LYS A 134 -18.21 21.98 -10.76
N ALA A 135 -17.97 20.78 -11.27
CA ALA A 135 -16.67 20.34 -11.72
C ALA A 135 -16.28 21.04 -13.03
N LEU A 136 -15.15 21.72 -13.02
CA LEU A 136 -14.66 22.58 -14.14
C LEU A 136 -13.79 21.82 -15.13
N GLY A 137 -13.19 20.72 -14.71
CA GLY A 137 -12.25 19.92 -15.47
C GLY A 137 -11.48 18.97 -14.56
N ALA A 138 -10.56 18.20 -15.10
CA ALA A 138 -9.79 17.24 -14.32
C ALA A 138 -8.43 16.89 -14.97
N LEU A 139 -7.54 16.32 -14.14
CA LEU A 139 -6.48 15.44 -14.64
C LEU A 139 -7.03 14.02 -14.72
N LEU A 140 -6.81 13.35 -15.85
CA LEU A 140 -7.09 11.93 -16.03
C LEU A 140 -5.78 11.15 -16.13
N ALA A 141 -5.54 10.21 -15.21
CA ALA A 141 -4.44 9.26 -15.26
C ALA A 141 -4.96 7.88 -15.68
N ASN A 142 -4.86 7.55 -16.96
CA ASN A 142 -5.47 6.37 -17.57
C ASN A 142 -4.86 5.04 -17.12
N THR A 143 -3.62 5.04 -16.62
CA THR A 143 -2.89 3.82 -16.24
C THR A 143 -3.17 3.36 -14.81
N THR A 144 -4.01 4.08 -14.05
CA THR A 144 -4.43 3.65 -12.72
C THR A 144 -5.21 2.33 -12.79
N VAL A 145 -4.85 1.42 -11.90
CA VAL A 145 -5.59 0.18 -11.66
C VAL A 145 -5.97 0.04 -10.20
N MET A 146 -6.98 -0.75 -9.92
CA MET A 146 -7.42 -1.13 -8.60
C MET A 146 -6.98 -2.55 -8.30
N VAL A 147 -6.65 -2.81 -7.04
CA VAL A 147 -6.37 -4.13 -6.51
C VAL A 147 -7.10 -4.32 -5.17
N ASP A 148 -7.20 -5.55 -4.74
CA ASP A 148 -7.47 -5.85 -3.34
C ASP A 148 -6.12 -5.86 -2.59
N PRO A 149 -5.83 -4.88 -1.72
CA PRO A 149 -4.49 -4.70 -1.18
C PRO A 149 -4.04 -5.83 -0.25
N PHE A 150 -4.98 -6.48 0.44
CA PHE A 150 -4.65 -7.63 1.28
C PHE A 150 -4.42 -8.89 0.43
N GLU A 151 -5.17 -9.09 -0.67
CA GLU A 151 -4.91 -10.18 -1.62
C GLU A 151 -3.50 -10.09 -2.22
N VAL A 152 -3.06 -8.87 -2.59
CA VAL A 152 -1.70 -8.66 -3.11
C VAL A 152 -0.63 -9.04 -2.07
N ALA A 153 -0.81 -8.62 -0.80
CA ALA A 153 0.16 -8.93 0.24
C ALA A 153 0.20 -10.44 0.55
N ILE A 154 -0.96 -11.11 0.56
CA ILE A 154 -1.05 -12.57 0.70
C ILE A 154 -0.36 -13.25 -0.48
N ALA A 155 -0.62 -12.81 -1.71
CA ALA A 155 -0.02 -13.37 -2.91
C ALA A 155 1.51 -13.25 -2.93
N PHE A 156 2.05 -12.11 -2.49
CA PHE A 156 3.49 -11.95 -2.30
C PHE A 156 4.05 -12.93 -1.28
N MET A 157 3.37 -13.08 -0.12
CA MET A 157 3.87 -13.96 0.93
C MET A 157 3.78 -15.44 0.56
N GLU A 158 2.68 -15.87 -0.04
CA GLU A 158 2.51 -17.26 -0.48
C GLU A 158 3.55 -17.65 -1.55
N ASN A 159 3.79 -16.77 -2.54
CA ASN A 159 4.86 -17.02 -3.52
C ASN A 159 6.24 -17.03 -2.85
N ALA A 160 6.50 -16.13 -1.90
CA ALA A 160 7.75 -16.12 -1.14
C ALA A 160 7.95 -17.44 -0.36
N MET A 161 6.90 -17.94 0.31
CA MET A 161 6.93 -19.21 1.04
C MET A 161 7.14 -20.40 0.10
N GLN A 162 6.48 -20.42 -1.05
CA GLN A 162 6.67 -21.43 -2.10
C GLN A 162 8.12 -21.48 -2.57
N ASN A 163 8.82 -20.36 -2.53
CA ASN A 163 10.24 -20.22 -2.87
C ASN A 163 11.17 -20.25 -1.64
N GLY A 164 10.70 -20.76 -0.49
CA GLY A 164 11.52 -21.12 0.65
C GLY A 164 11.74 -20.00 1.70
N VAL A 165 11.02 -18.87 1.62
CA VAL A 165 10.97 -17.90 2.72
C VAL A 165 10.10 -18.46 3.86
N GLU A 166 10.57 -18.36 5.10
CA GLU A 166 9.80 -18.79 6.27
C GLU A 166 8.87 -17.67 6.75
N LEU A 167 7.69 -18.02 7.25
CA LEU A 167 6.72 -17.09 7.85
C LEU A 167 6.51 -17.45 9.34
N GLY A 168 6.78 -16.49 10.22
CA GLY A 168 6.48 -16.55 11.65
C GLY A 168 5.29 -15.66 12.01
N LEU A 169 4.09 -16.25 12.13
CA LEU A 169 2.89 -15.58 12.63
C LEU A 169 2.85 -15.58 14.16
N CYS A 170 2.18 -14.62 14.77
CA CYS A 170 2.12 -14.41 16.23
C CYS A 170 3.52 -14.21 16.86
N GLN A 171 4.50 -13.78 16.07
CA GLN A 171 5.88 -13.58 16.48
C GLN A 171 6.20 -12.10 16.69
N LYS A 172 5.49 -11.45 17.65
CA LYS A 172 5.77 -10.05 18.00
C LYS A 172 7.19 -9.90 18.55
N VAL A 173 8.02 -9.14 17.84
CA VAL A 173 9.37 -8.80 18.27
C VAL A 173 9.30 -7.99 19.57
N ARG A 174 10.14 -8.35 20.55
CA ARG A 174 10.20 -7.76 21.88
C ARG A 174 11.55 -7.13 22.22
N LYS A 175 12.61 -7.63 21.59
CA LYS A 175 13.97 -7.16 21.81
C LYS A 175 14.84 -7.48 20.60
N ILE A 176 15.80 -6.64 20.31
CA ILE A 176 16.84 -6.86 19.32
C ILE A 176 18.18 -6.60 20.00
N GLU A 177 19.09 -7.58 19.92
CA GLU A 177 20.45 -7.45 20.42
C GLU A 177 21.43 -7.50 19.25
N LYS A 178 22.38 -6.57 19.22
CA LYS A 178 23.55 -6.65 18.34
C LYS A 178 24.66 -7.35 19.11
N ARG A 179 25.11 -8.53 18.63
CA ARG A 179 26.11 -9.38 19.34
C ARG A 179 27.54 -9.14 18.90
N ALA A 180 27.76 -8.96 17.61
CA ALA A 180 29.05 -8.68 17.01
C ALA A 180 28.87 -7.60 15.93
N GLU A 181 29.95 -7.21 15.24
CA GLU A 181 29.86 -6.16 14.23
C GLU A 181 28.81 -6.43 13.14
N GLU A 182 28.47 -7.70 12.90
CA GLU A 182 27.59 -8.12 11.78
C GLU A 182 26.41 -9.03 12.18
N ASP A 183 26.24 -9.42 13.45
CA ASP A 183 25.18 -10.36 13.85
C ASP A 183 24.17 -9.74 14.82
N PHE A 184 22.88 -10.05 14.58
CA PHE A 184 21.77 -9.69 15.46
C PHE A 184 21.10 -10.92 16.04
N VAL A 185 20.47 -10.76 17.20
CA VAL A 185 19.49 -11.70 17.74
C VAL A 185 18.18 -10.98 17.96
N VAL A 186 17.14 -11.43 17.26
CA VAL A 186 15.78 -10.94 17.37
C VAL A 186 15.02 -11.88 18.31
N TYR A 187 14.44 -11.34 19.38
CA TYR A 187 13.66 -12.07 20.36
C TYR A 187 12.17 -11.78 20.19
N THR A 188 11.39 -12.84 20.17
CA THR A 188 9.93 -12.79 20.31
C THR A 188 9.52 -13.30 21.69
N GLN A 189 8.25 -13.59 21.91
CA GLN A 189 7.79 -14.06 23.22
C GLN A 189 8.39 -15.43 23.58
N ASP A 190 8.54 -16.32 22.61
CA ASP A 190 8.85 -17.75 22.80
C ASP A 190 10.05 -18.24 21.97
N ARG A 191 10.61 -17.39 21.10
CA ARG A 191 11.68 -17.76 20.17
C ARG A 191 12.76 -16.69 20.05
N GLN A 192 13.91 -17.12 19.54
CA GLN A 192 15.00 -16.23 19.12
C GLN A 192 15.49 -16.60 17.72
N TYR A 193 15.86 -15.55 16.97
CA TYR A 193 16.31 -15.64 15.58
C TYR A 193 17.64 -14.92 15.44
N GLU A 194 18.68 -15.64 15.04
CA GLU A 194 19.98 -15.05 14.73
C GLU A 194 20.00 -14.65 13.26
N THR A 195 20.52 -13.46 12.94
CA THR A 195 20.56 -12.96 11.56
C THR A 195 21.70 -11.98 11.34
N ARG A 196 22.11 -11.87 10.07
CA ARG A 196 23.09 -10.83 9.64
C ARG A 196 22.40 -9.51 9.31
N PHE A 197 21.21 -9.56 8.75
CA PHE A 197 20.48 -8.35 8.34
C PHE A 197 19.08 -8.33 8.92
N ILE A 198 18.62 -7.13 9.27
CA ILE A 198 17.24 -6.86 9.67
C ILE A 198 16.63 -5.88 8.69
N VAL A 199 15.41 -6.19 8.20
CA VAL A 199 14.58 -5.24 7.48
C VAL A 199 13.39 -4.88 8.35
N ASN A 200 13.33 -3.62 8.78
CA ASN A 200 12.25 -3.09 9.60
C ASN A 200 11.14 -2.52 8.71
N ALA A 201 10.08 -3.30 8.50
CA ALA A 201 8.86 -2.96 7.76
C ALA A 201 7.63 -2.92 8.68
N ALA A 202 7.79 -2.55 9.96
CA ALA A 202 6.79 -2.64 11.01
C ALA A 202 5.72 -1.51 10.97
N GLY A 203 5.62 -0.76 9.87
CA GLY A 203 4.58 0.25 9.66
C GLY A 203 4.60 1.35 10.73
N VAL A 204 3.47 1.58 11.43
CA VAL A 204 3.37 2.60 12.48
C VAL A 204 4.26 2.30 13.71
N HIS A 205 4.75 1.08 13.85
CA HIS A 205 5.64 0.63 14.93
C HIS A 205 7.12 0.58 14.50
N ALA A 206 7.49 1.17 13.38
CA ALA A 206 8.85 1.06 12.87
C ALA A 206 9.88 1.74 13.76
N ASP A 207 9.56 2.85 14.41
CA ASP A 207 10.41 3.52 15.40
C ASP A 207 10.53 2.73 16.72
N ASP A 208 9.43 2.08 17.17
CA ASP A 208 9.44 1.19 18.34
C ASP A 208 10.40 0.00 18.09
N VAL A 209 10.35 -0.59 16.90
CA VAL A 209 11.26 -1.69 16.51
C VAL A 209 12.70 -1.21 16.37
N ALA A 210 12.93 -0.02 15.80
CA ALA A 210 14.26 0.58 15.70
C ALA A 210 14.86 0.84 17.09
N ALA A 211 14.06 1.36 18.03
CA ALA A 211 14.47 1.61 19.42
C ALA A 211 14.91 0.33 20.15
N MET A 212 14.32 -0.84 19.83
CA MET A 212 14.75 -2.13 20.38
C MET A 212 16.20 -2.48 20.02
N ALA A 213 16.72 -1.95 18.90
CA ALA A 213 18.11 -2.09 18.47
C ALA A 213 19.00 -0.90 18.89
N GLY A 214 18.48 0.02 19.70
CA GLY A 214 19.18 1.24 20.15
C GLY A 214 19.23 2.34 19.08
N ILE A 215 18.36 2.28 18.06
CA ILE A 215 18.29 3.24 16.96
C ILE A 215 17.17 4.25 17.23
N HIS A 216 17.50 5.55 17.26
CA HIS A 216 16.59 6.66 17.54
C HIS A 216 16.66 7.75 16.45
N GLU A 217 16.71 7.35 15.18
CA GLU A 217 16.95 8.23 14.03
C GLU A 217 15.68 8.96 13.56
N TYR A 218 14.49 8.46 13.92
CA TYR A 218 13.20 9.00 13.51
C TYR A 218 12.09 8.63 14.50
N GLN A 219 10.96 9.33 14.36
CA GLN A 219 9.71 9.04 15.07
C GLN A 219 8.59 8.83 14.06
N VAL A 220 7.65 7.91 14.38
CA VAL A 220 6.49 7.60 13.56
C VAL A 220 5.22 7.96 14.32
N GLU A 221 4.35 8.72 13.66
CA GLU A 221 2.96 8.92 14.09
C GLU A 221 1.98 8.27 13.13
N GLY A 222 0.79 7.99 13.63
CA GLY A 222 -0.32 7.47 12.84
C GLY A 222 -1.12 8.61 12.21
N ARG A 223 -1.25 8.63 10.86
CA ARG A 223 -2.28 9.44 10.21
C ARG A 223 -3.51 8.58 10.03
N HIS A 224 -4.45 8.75 10.95
CA HIS A 224 -5.72 8.04 10.99
C HIS A 224 -6.60 8.41 9.79
N GLY A 225 -7.33 7.43 9.24
CA GLY A 225 -8.28 7.65 8.16
C GLY A 225 -9.47 6.71 8.24
N ASN A 226 -10.67 7.29 8.29
CA ASN A 226 -11.94 6.56 8.17
C ASN A 226 -12.23 6.25 6.70
N LEU A 227 -12.86 5.10 6.44
CA LEU A 227 -13.38 4.69 5.14
C LEU A 227 -14.76 4.05 5.30
N CYS A 228 -15.60 4.19 4.27
CA CYS A 228 -16.87 3.48 4.18
C CYS A 228 -16.88 2.54 2.98
N VAL A 229 -17.41 1.34 3.18
CA VAL A 229 -17.74 0.39 2.11
C VAL A 229 -19.19 0.63 1.69
N LEU A 230 -19.41 0.74 0.40
CA LEU A 230 -20.73 0.95 -0.20
C LEU A 230 -21.19 -0.30 -0.93
N ASP A 231 -22.49 -0.45 -1.07
CA ASP A 231 -23.08 -1.45 -1.95
C ASP A 231 -22.82 -1.13 -3.43
N LYS A 232 -23.13 -2.08 -4.33
CA LYS A 232 -22.92 -2.02 -5.80
C LYS A 232 -23.93 -1.13 -6.51
N VAL A 233 -24.00 0.16 -6.10
CA VAL A 233 -25.08 1.07 -6.55
C VAL A 233 -24.61 2.40 -7.15
N LEU A 234 -23.30 2.67 -7.20
CA LEU A 234 -22.84 3.94 -7.74
C LEU A 234 -22.62 3.89 -9.25
N PRO A 235 -23.13 4.88 -10.00
CA PRO A 235 -22.99 4.97 -11.45
C PRO A 235 -21.67 5.63 -11.85
N ILE A 236 -20.55 5.14 -11.33
CA ILE A 236 -19.20 5.65 -11.62
C ILE A 236 -18.26 4.52 -12.06
N HIS A 237 -17.32 4.84 -12.92
CA HIS A 237 -16.37 3.88 -13.49
C HIS A 237 -14.93 4.20 -13.17
N THR A 238 -14.64 5.45 -12.86
CA THR A 238 -13.29 5.98 -12.62
C THR A 238 -13.09 6.28 -11.14
N VAL A 239 -11.89 6.05 -10.62
CA VAL A 239 -11.54 6.59 -9.28
C VAL A 239 -11.57 8.10 -9.34
N MET A 240 -12.28 8.76 -8.43
CA MET A 240 -12.38 10.21 -8.40
C MET A 240 -11.84 10.78 -7.10
N PHE A 241 -10.96 11.76 -7.21
CA PHE A 241 -10.47 12.59 -6.12
C PHE A 241 -10.79 14.05 -6.41
N PRO A 242 -11.09 14.89 -5.41
CA PRO A 242 -10.96 16.34 -5.59
C PRO A 242 -9.48 16.72 -5.73
N CYS A 243 -9.16 17.92 -6.17
CA CYS A 243 -7.79 18.43 -6.10
C CYS A 243 -7.25 18.36 -4.67
N PRO A 244 -5.99 17.90 -4.48
CA PRO A 244 -5.41 17.72 -3.16
C PRO A 244 -5.20 19.08 -2.47
N GLY A 245 -5.59 19.14 -1.19
CA GLY A 245 -5.20 20.22 -0.28
C GLY A 245 -3.79 20.01 0.28
N PRO A 246 -3.33 20.92 1.16
CA PRO A 246 -1.97 20.86 1.73
C PRO A 246 -1.73 19.57 2.54
N ASP A 247 -2.73 19.07 3.26
CA ASP A 247 -2.58 17.96 4.21
C ASP A 247 -3.26 16.66 3.78
N THR A 248 -4.10 16.71 2.75
CA THR A 248 -4.91 15.56 2.31
C THR A 248 -5.16 15.56 0.82
N LYS A 249 -5.31 14.35 0.25
CA LYS A 249 -5.78 14.18 -1.14
C LYS A 249 -7.30 14.41 -1.29
N GLY A 250 -7.99 14.72 -0.21
CA GLY A 250 -9.45 14.79 -0.16
C GLY A 250 -10.12 13.42 -0.11
N ILE A 251 -11.45 13.44 -0.05
CA ILE A 251 -12.28 12.26 0.01
C ILE A 251 -12.52 11.72 -1.41
N ALA A 252 -12.13 10.47 -1.64
CA ALA A 252 -12.28 9.82 -2.93
C ALA A 252 -13.52 8.94 -3.01
N LEU A 253 -14.03 8.76 -4.22
CA LEU A 253 -14.95 7.70 -4.62
C LEU A 253 -14.16 6.65 -5.41
N ILE A 254 -14.21 5.40 -4.97
CA ILE A 254 -13.28 4.35 -5.41
C ILE A 254 -14.06 3.08 -5.77
N PRO A 255 -14.17 2.69 -7.05
CA PRO A 255 -14.63 1.36 -7.43
C PRO A 255 -13.62 0.30 -7.01
N THR A 256 -14.07 -0.88 -6.58
CA THR A 256 -13.21 -1.99 -6.16
C THR A 256 -13.24 -3.16 -7.14
N VAL A 257 -12.26 -4.04 -7.07
CA VAL A 257 -12.19 -5.27 -7.88
C VAL A 257 -13.35 -6.23 -7.61
N SER A 258 -14.02 -6.10 -6.45
CA SER A 258 -15.18 -6.90 -6.06
C SER A 258 -16.52 -6.32 -6.53
N GLY A 259 -16.51 -5.14 -7.19
CA GLY A 259 -17.68 -4.44 -7.69
C GLY A 259 -18.44 -3.65 -6.63
N ASN A 260 -17.92 -3.53 -5.41
CA ASN A 260 -18.33 -2.57 -4.40
C ASN A 260 -17.65 -1.22 -4.65
N PHE A 261 -18.00 -0.23 -3.83
CA PHE A 261 -17.31 1.05 -3.82
C PHE A 261 -16.80 1.40 -2.42
N LEU A 262 -15.79 2.26 -2.36
CA LEU A 262 -15.30 2.85 -1.13
C LEU A 262 -15.43 4.37 -1.19
N ILE A 263 -15.68 4.98 -0.02
CA ILE A 263 -15.46 6.41 0.18
C ILE A 263 -14.31 6.55 1.16
N GLY A 264 -13.36 7.40 0.85
CA GLY A 264 -12.27 7.67 1.78
C GLY A 264 -11.02 8.23 1.13
N SER A 265 -10.15 8.61 2.01
CA SER A 265 -10.15 8.51 3.46
C SER A 265 -10.09 9.90 4.09
N THR A 266 -10.54 10.03 5.34
CA THR A 266 -10.18 11.18 6.17
C THR A 266 -8.68 11.16 6.52
N ALA A 267 -8.16 12.24 7.11
CA ALA A 267 -6.74 12.36 7.43
C ALA A 267 -6.55 13.18 8.73
N THR A 268 -6.35 12.50 9.86
CA THR A 268 -6.15 13.13 11.17
C THR A 268 -4.93 12.50 11.84
N MET A 269 -3.97 13.31 12.29
CA MET A 269 -2.82 12.81 13.06
C MET A 269 -3.28 12.32 14.43
N ARG A 270 -2.77 11.17 14.88
CA ARG A 270 -3.04 10.59 16.19
C ARG A 270 -1.78 10.02 16.82
N GLU A 271 -1.56 10.31 18.09
CA GLU A 271 -0.44 9.78 18.87
C GLU A 271 -0.61 8.28 19.15
N ASP A 272 -1.85 7.84 19.44
CA ASP A 272 -2.13 6.43 19.67
C ASP A 272 -2.08 5.64 18.37
N LYS A 273 -1.00 4.89 18.18
CA LYS A 273 -0.74 4.03 17.02
C LYS A 273 -1.72 2.85 16.89
N TYR A 274 -2.45 2.52 17.95
CA TYR A 274 -3.43 1.42 17.98
C TYR A 274 -4.86 1.89 17.73
N ASP A 275 -5.13 3.21 17.79
CA ASP A 275 -6.47 3.72 17.57
C ASP A 275 -6.89 3.60 16.10
N VAL A 276 -7.73 2.63 15.82
CA VAL A 276 -8.38 2.40 14.52
C VAL A 276 -9.91 2.49 14.65
N THR A 277 -10.39 3.27 15.61
CA THR A 277 -11.83 3.46 15.83
C THR A 277 -12.42 4.41 14.80
N ASN A 278 -13.64 4.09 14.31
CA ASN A 278 -14.42 5.03 13.51
C ASN A 278 -15.15 6.00 14.44
N ASP A 279 -15.26 7.25 14.02
CA ASP A 279 -16.03 8.27 14.71
C ASP A 279 -17.09 8.91 13.80
N ALA A 280 -18.15 9.43 14.40
CA ALA A 280 -19.28 10.01 13.64
C ALA A 280 -18.84 11.22 12.81
N HIS A 281 -17.92 12.05 13.32
CA HIS A 281 -17.41 13.22 12.62
C HIS A 281 -16.69 12.82 11.33
N GLY A 282 -15.81 11.79 11.38
CA GLY A 282 -15.13 11.28 10.20
C GLY A 282 -16.09 10.69 9.17
N ILE A 283 -17.14 10.00 9.61
CA ILE A 283 -18.18 9.48 8.69
C ILE A 283 -18.95 10.63 8.03
N ASP A 284 -19.31 11.68 8.76
CA ASP A 284 -19.96 12.88 8.20
C ASP A 284 -19.06 13.60 7.18
N GLU A 285 -17.75 13.68 7.45
CA GLU A 285 -16.75 14.21 6.51
C GLU A 285 -16.73 13.39 5.22
N LEU A 286 -16.70 12.06 5.32
CA LEU A 286 -16.75 11.16 4.16
C LEU A 286 -18.02 11.40 3.31
N ILE A 287 -19.20 11.49 3.93
CA ILE A 287 -20.46 11.73 3.24
C ILE A 287 -20.45 13.09 2.53
N LYS A 288 -19.95 14.14 3.18
CA LYS A 288 -19.83 15.47 2.57
C LYS A 288 -18.89 15.46 1.36
N GLY A 289 -17.73 14.80 1.49
CA GLY A 289 -16.77 14.67 0.39
C GLY A 289 -17.34 13.86 -0.79
N ALA A 290 -18.06 12.78 -0.52
CA ALA A 290 -18.72 12.00 -1.57
C ALA A 290 -19.78 12.84 -2.33
N LYS A 291 -20.59 13.63 -1.60
CA LYS A 291 -21.60 14.51 -2.21
C LYS A 291 -20.99 15.68 -3.01
N MET A 292 -19.76 16.08 -2.71
CA MET A 292 -19.07 17.08 -3.51
C MET A 292 -18.75 16.53 -4.91
N LEU A 293 -18.32 15.28 -5.00
CA LEU A 293 -18.02 14.60 -6.26
C LEU A 293 -19.30 14.12 -6.97
N LEU A 294 -20.23 13.54 -6.21
CA LEU A 294 -21.47 12.93 -6.69
C LEU A 294 -22.64 13.50 -5.87
N PRO A 295 -23.32 14.57 -6.33
CA PRO A 295 -24.37 15.26 -5.55
C PRO A 295 -25.54 14.37 -5.11
N ASP A 296 -25.91 13.39 -5.95
CA ASP A 296 -27.00 12.44 -5.71
C ASP A 296 -26.58 11.25 -4.82
N PHE A 297 -25.38 11.30 -4.22
CA PHE A 297 -24.92 10.25 -3.33
C PHE A 297 -25.87 10.02 -2.16
N ASP A 298 -26.39 8.79 -2.06
CA ASP A 298 -27.27 8.36 -0.96
C ASP A 298 -26.45 7.61 0.11
N PRO A 299 -26.29 8.16 1.32
CA PRO A 299 -25.52 7.51 2.38
C PRO A 299 -26.15 6.20 2.90
N ARG A 300 -27.41 5.88 2.55
CA ARG A 300 -28.05 4.61 2.91
C ARG A 300 -27.39 3.39 2.23
N CYS A 301 -26.58 3.61 1.17
CA CYS A 301 -25.80 2.56 0.54
C CYS A 301 -24.53 2.18 1.34
N ILE A 302 -24.21 2.85 2.44
CA ILE A 302 -23.08 2.49 3.31
C ILE A 302 -23.42 1.19 4.04
N ILE A 303 -22.65 0.14 3.79
CA ILE A 303 -22.85 -1.19 4.40
C ILE A 303 -21.84 -1.50 5.51
N ARG A 304 -20.70 -0.83 5.54
CA ARG A 304 -19.66 -1.01 6.56
C ARG A 304 -18.74 0.21 6.64
N THR A 305 -18.13 0.37 7.82
CA THR A 305 -17.06 1.36 8.05
C THR A 305 -15.83 0.68 8.61
N PHE A 306 -14.66 1.22 8.32
CA PHE A 306 -13.39 0.82 8.92
C PHE A 306 -12.42 2.00 8.95
N ALA A 307 -11.38 1.89 9.77
CA ALA A 307 -10.34 2.90 9.86
C ALA A 307 -8.95 2.28 9.89
N GLY A 308 -7.94 3.08 9.59
CA GLY A 308 -6.55 2.64 9.61
C GLY A 308 -5.58 3.77 9.90
N GLN A 309 -4.37 3.36 10.30
CA GLN A 309 -3.26 4.25 10.60
C GLN A 309 -2.20 4.19 9.50
N ARG A 310 -2.01 5.32 8.79
CA ARG A 310 -0.90 5.45 7.82
C ARG A 310 0.35 5.90 8.58
N PRO A 311 1.48 5.19 8.45
CA PRO A 311 2.72 5.57 9.13
C PRO A 311 3.31 6.84 8.52
N VAL A 312 3.52 7.86 9.32
CA VAL A 312 4.16 9.12 8.94
C VAL A 312 5.43 9.28 9.76
N VAL A 313 6.58 9.34 9.09
CA VAL A 313 7.83 9.73 9.74
C VAL A 313 7.85 11.24 9.89
N LEU A 314 7.99 11.71 11.11
CA LEU A 314 8.02 13.14 11.43
C LEU A 314 9.28 13.80 10.85
N ASN A 315 9.14 15.06 10.45
CA ASN A 315 10.25 15.89 9.92
C ASN A 315 10.99 15.30 8.69
N ASN A 316 10.35 14.37 7.96
CA ASN A 316 10.90 13.74 6.76
C ASN A 316 10.27 14.25 5.45
N GLY A 317 9.73 15.47 5.42
CA GLY A 317 9.11 16.05 4.23
C GLY A 317 7.93 15.24 3.66
N ASN A 318 7.25 14.45 4.49
CA ASN A 318 6.15 13.56 4.09
C ASN A 318 6.58 12.46 3.07
N ASP A 319 7.88 12.16 2.97
CA ASP A 319 8.43 11.13 2.06
C ASP A 319 8.57 9.76 2.74
N PHE A 320 8.95 8.74 1.98
CA PHE A 320 9.35 7.44 2.52
C PHE A 320 10.69 7.55 3.25
N TYR A 321 10.86 6.77 4.31
CA TYR A 321 12.12 6.64 5.03
C TYR A 321 12.70 5.23 4.79
N ILE A 322 13.45 5.11 3.70
CA ILE A 322 14.01 3.81 3.29
C ILE A 322 15.51 3.98 3.12
N ARG A 323 16.27 3.44 4.08
CA ARG A 323 17.74 3.49 4.10
C ARG A 323 18.33 2.48 5.09
N GLU A 324 19.60 2.20 4.98
CA GLU A 324 20.36 1.59 6.07
C GLU A 324 20.45 2.56 7.25
N SER A 325 20.41 2.04 8.49
CA SER A 325 20.63 2.86 9.70
C SER A 325 22.03 3.51 9.68
N GLU A 326 22.08 4.78 10.07
CA GLU A 326 23.31 5.53 10.17
C GLU A 326 24.18 5.05 11.33
N THR A 327 23.56 4.45 12.36
CA THR A 327 24.20 4.05 13.62
C THR A 327 24.43 2.55 13.73
N VAL A 328 23.63 1.72 13.05
CA VAL A 328 23.65 0.26 13.17
C VAL A 328 23.68 -0.39 11.79
N LYS A 329 24.88 -0.80 11.35
CA LYS A 329 25.08 -1.50 10.07
C LYS A 329 24.28 -2.81 10.00
N GLY A 330 23.74 -3.11 8.82
CA GLY A 330 22.92 -4.30 8.56
C GLY A 330 21.47 -4.15 9.00
N PHE A 331 21.07 -2.99 9.54
CA PHE A 331 19.67 -2.68 9.88
C PHE A 331 19.07 -1.73 8.83
N ILE A 332 18.15 -2.26 8.04
CA ILE A 332 17.50 -1.51 6.94
C ILE A 332 16.12 -1.05 7.38
N HIS A 333 15.86 0.25 7.29
CA HIS A 333 14.54 0.83 7.51
C HIS A 333 13.72 0.82 6.23
N ALA A 334 12.47 0.37 6.31
CA ALA A 334 11.42 0.55 5.32
C ALA A 334 10.21 1.18 6.02
N ALA A 335 10.37 2.42 6.49
CA ALA A 335 9.43 3.14 7.34
C ALA A 335 8.74 4.31 6.60
N GLY A 336 7.68 4.86 7.19
CA GLY A 336 6.93 5.98 6.61
C GLY A 336 6.19 5.63 5.32
N ILE A 337 5.90 4.35 5.08
CA ILE A 337 5.27 3.87 3.85
C ILE A 337 3.76 4.11 3.92
N GLN A 338 3.36 5.34 3.64
CA GLN A 338 1.98 5.76 3.42
C GLN A 338 1.67 5.85 1.92
N SER A 339 0.53 6.44 1.49
CA SER A 339 0.25 6.64 0.06
C SER A 339 1.42 7.38 -0.64
N PRO A 340 1.89 6.86 -1.80
CA PRO A 340 1.40 5.74 -2.62
C PRO A 340 2.07 4.38 -2.33
N GLY A 341 2.19 3.98 -1.08
CA GLY A 341 2.96 2.80 -0.64
C GLY A 341 2.62 1.49 -1.33
N ILE A 342 1.32 1.17 -1.50
CA ILE A 342 0.91 -0.06 -2.22
C ILE A 342 1.42 -0.01 -3.65
N ALA A 343 1.14 1.06 -4.39
CA ALA A 343 1.59 1.21 -5.77
C ALA A 343 3.12 1.13 -5.92
N SER A 344 3.85 1.58 -4.89
CA SER A 344 5.31 1.58 -4.86
C SER A 344 5.91 0.26 -4.35
N SER A 345 5.12 -0.61 -3.70
CA SER A 345 5.66 -1.75 -2.93
C SER A 345 6.58 -2.68 -3.73
N PRO A 346 6.35 -2.99 -5.02
CA PRO A 346 7.29 -3.83 -5.77
C PRO A 346 8.65 -3.12 -5.98
N ALA A 347 8.62 -1.83 -6.32
CA ALA A 347 9.86 -1.06 -6.48
C ALA A 347 10.57 -0.77 -5.15
N ILE A 348 9.81 -0.64 -4.04
CA ILE A 348 10.38 -0.58 -2.69
C ILE A 348 11.14 -1.87 -2.38
N ALA A 349 10.58 -3.02 -2.74
CA ALA A 349 11.21 -4.32 -2.51
C ALA A 349 12.54 -4.44 -3.26
N GLU A 350 12.59 -4.05 -4.54
CA GLU A 350 13.84 -3.98 -5.31
C GLU A 350 14.85 -3.00 -4.70
N TYR A 351 14.38 -1.82 -4.26
CA TYR A 351 15.24 -0.82 -3.64
C TYR A 351 15.84 -1.30 -2.31
N VAL A 352 15.05 -2.02 -1.48
CA VAL A 352 15.55 -2.62 -0.23
C VAL A 352 16.53 -3.75 -0.50
N ARG A 353 16.29 -4.59 -1.53
CA ARG A 353 17.26 -5.58 -2.00
C ARG A 353 18.62 -4.95 -2.34
N ASP A 354 18.58 -3.84 -3.07
CA ASP A 354 19.81 -3.12 -3.45
C ASP A 354 20.52 -2.52 -2.23
N LEU A 355 19.79 -2.02 -1.24
CA LEU A 355 20.37 -1.58 0.04
C LEU A 355 21.03 -2.72 0.79
N LEU A 356 20.40 -3.90 0.86
CA LEU A 356 20.97 -5.10 1.47
C LEU A 356 22.24 -5.55 0.74
N ALA A 357 22.25 -5.53 -0.59
CA ALA A 357 23.44 -5.85 -1.39
C ALA A 357 24.59 -4.86 -1.11
N ASN A 358 24.28 -3.57 -1.06
CA ASN A 358 25.28 -2.53 -0.72
C ASN A 358 25.80 -2.66 0.70
N ALA A 359 24.99 -3.18 1.64
CA ALA A 359 25.39 -3.49 3.01
C ALA A 359 26.17 -4.82 3.14
N GLY A 360 26.40 -5.53 2.03
CA GLY A 360 27.22 -6.76 1.99
C GLY A 360 26.46 -8.07 1.99
N LEU A 361 25.14 -8.07 1.68
CA LEU A 361 24.39 -9.30 1.43
C LEU A 361 24.77 -9.87 0.06
N ASP A 362 25.25 -11.13 0.04
CA ASP A 362 25.58 -11.84 -1.21
C ASP A 362 24.30 -12.36 -1.88
N LEU A 363 23.97 -11.79 -3.03
CA LEU A 363 22.78 -12.13 -3.82
C LEU A 363 23.16 -13.11 -4.94
N LYS A 364 22.81 -14.38 -4.75
CA LYS A 364 22.93 -15.43 -5.78
C LYS A 364 21.56 -15.87 -6.22
N ASP A 365 21.28 -15.80 -7.50
CA ASP A 365 20.00 -16.22 -8.05
C ASP A 365 19.70 -17.70 -7.73
N LYS A 366 18.44 -18.00 -7.44
CA LYS A 366 17.92 -19.36 -7.37
C LYS A 366 17.65 -19.89 -8.77
N SER A 367 18.20 -21.06 -9.08
CA SER A 367 17.94 -21.75 -10.36
C SER A 367 16.54 -22.34 -10.47
N ASP A 368 15.88 -22.56 -9.34
CA ASP A 368 14.55 -23.18 -9.19
C ASP A 368 13.48 -22.19 -8.73
N TYR A 369 13.74 -20.88 -8.83
CA TYR A 369 12.74 -19.87 -8.49
C TYR A 369 11.52 -19.98 -9.41
N ASN A 370 10.33 -20.10 -8.78
CA ASN A 370 9.04 -20.11 -9.48
C ASN A 370 8.32 -18.76 -9.28
N PRO A 371 8.18 -17.93 -10.31
CA PRO A 371 7.47 -16.64 -10.20
C PRO A 371 5.94 -16.79 -10.07
N TYR A 372 5.40 -17.97 -10.35
CA TYR A 372 3.96 -18.19 -10.40
C TYR A 372 3.45 -18.73 -9.07
N ARG A 373 2.38 -18.10 -8.58
CA ARG A 373 1.57 -18.61 -7.47
C ARG A 373 0.42 -19.42 -8.03
N GLU A 374 0.06 -20.52 -7.37
CA GLU A 374 -1.20 -21.19 -7.68
C GLU A 374 -2.37 -20.25 -7.38
N PRO A 375 -3.25 -19.95 -8.35
CA PRO A 375 -4.38 -19.07 -8.12
C PRO A 375 -5.35 -19.72 -7.13
N ILE A 376 -6.03 -18.87 -6.34
CA ILE A 376 -7.15 -19.32 -5.50
C ILE A 376 -8.20 -19.95 -6.43
N PRO A 377 -8.67 -21.19 -6.16
CA PRO A 377 -9.67 -21.84 -7.00
C PRO A 377 -10.91 -20.95 -7.15
N ASP A 378 -11.39 -20.79 -8.38
CA ASP A 378 -12.65 -20.09 -8.62
C ASP A 378 -13.83 -20.96 -8.22
N PHE A 379 -14.29 -20.79 -6.99
CA PHE A 379 -15.43 -21.51 -6.44
C PHE A 379 -16.77 -21.18 -7.13
N THR A 380 -16.84 -20.14 -7.96
CA THR A 380 -18.05 -19.87 -8.75
C THR A 380 -18.29 -20.96 -9.81
N LEU A 381 -17.22 -21.61 -10.27
CA LEU A 381 -17.29 -22.75 -11.19
C LEU A 381 -17.68 -24.04 -10.47
N TRP A 382 -17.55 -24.12 -9.15
CA TRP A 382 -17.86 -25.33 -8.38
C TRP A 382 -19.37 -25.69 -8.46
N ASN A 383 -20.24 -24.69 -8.45
CA ASN A 383 -21.69 -24.88 -8.58
C ASN A 383 -22.13 -25.40 -9.95
N SER A 384 -21.30 -25.30 -10.98
CA SER A 384 -21.56 -25.85 -12.31
C SER A 384 -21.10 -27.31 -12.48
N LEU A 385 -20.28 -27.81 -11.54
CA LEU A 385 -19.68 -29.15 -11.58
C LEU A 385 -20.27 -30.12 -10.56
N THR A 386 -21.00 -29.63 -9.54
CA THR A 386 -21.67 -30.48 -8.56
C THR A 386 -23.13 -30.68 -8.92
N PRO A 387 -23.65 -31.95 -8.96
CA PRO A 387 -25.07 -32.17 -9.02
C PRO A 387 -25.72 -31.49 -7.80
N THR A 388 -26.80 -30.76 -8.03
CA THR A 388 -27.62 -30.15 -6.98
C THR A 388 -28.01 -31.19 -5.94
N TYR A 389 -27.32 -31.19 -4.79
CA TYR A 389 -27.85 -31.86 -3.61
C TYR A 389 -28.99 -30.96 -3.08
N ASN A 390 -30.23 -31.36 -3.39
CA ASN A 390 -31.41 -30.79 -2.72
C ASN A 390 -31.37 -31.29 -1.28
N PHE A 391 -31.03 -30.43 -0.35
CA PHE A 391 -31.33 -30.61 1.06
C PHE A 391 -32.83 -30.39 1.23
N THR A 392 -33.59 -31.48 1.35
CA THR A 392 -34.97 -31.47 1.85
C THR A 392 -34.97 -31.40 3.38
#